data_22473be2a9600932c7abb6ddc8d27569
#
_entry.id   22473be2a9600932c7abb6ddc8d27569
#
_cell.length_a   1.000
_cell.length_b   1.000
_cell.length_c   1.000
_cell.angle_alpha   90.00
_cell.angle_beta   90.00
_cell.angle_gamma   90.00
#
_symmetry.space_group_name_H-M   'P 1'
#
loop_
_entity.id
_entity.type
_entity.pdbx_description
1 polymer ?
#
loop_
_entity_poly.entity_id
_entity_poly.type
_entity_poly.pdbx_seq_one_letter_code
_entity_poly.pdbx_strand_id
1 'polypeptide(L)'
;MQKLIVSFVIFTTPLAAQAAGFGLAEQSGSGLGNAYAGAAAIAEDASTIYSNPAGMTYVLGTQAVGALHLINPNAEFNDDGSVRAAPRPLGKEGGNAGNLAFVPNMYFKTDINDSVKFGIGVNAPFGLKTEYDKNWLGRFQGIKSELKTININPALAFKVNDQLSLGFGVSVMYAKAELTSAVNIGAAERSSKVEGDDFGFGFNFGAIYQITPDTRIGASYRSKVEQKLEGKAKSNFTALNLIPTRTLNTDVTADLTLPENISVSAFSRLNDKWDLLGDVTWTRWSQFEELRIVRDNGTNSTLISTPENWDNTMRYSVAVNYHYSDTLKLRAGLAYDEGAASTAFRTVRIPDNDRKWLSFGAGWQVTPSTKFDIGYAHLFISDTDIDDNQLAPVAPSPVGKGRVKGEYDASVDILSMQVTHNF
;
A
#
# COMPACT_ATOMS: atom_id res chain seq x y z
N MET A 1 29.46 14.87 -27.87
CA MET A 1 28.87 14.94 -26.51
C MET A 1 27.41 15.39 -26.66
N GLN A 2 26.48 14.43 -26.85
CA GLN A 2 25.03 14.72 -26.86
C GLN A 2 24.54 14.69 -25.42
N LYS A 3 24.01 15.83 -24.96
CA LYS A 3 23.36 15.93 -23.65
C LYS A 3 22.00 15.26 -23.73
N LEU A 4 21.89 14.10 -23.07
CA LEU A 4 20.61 13.45 -22.84
C LEU A 4 19.85 14.24 -21.75
N ILE A 5 18.87 15.03 -22.16
CA ILE A 5 17.92 15.67 -21.25
C ILE A 5 16.85 14.63 -20.95
N VAL A 6 16.94 13.99 -19.79
CA VAL A 6 15.86 13.14 -19.27
C VAL A 6 14.80 14.05 -18.69
N SER A 7 13.73 14.29 -19.45
CA SER A 7 12.54 14.99 -18.95
C SER A 7 11.76 14.04 -18.03
N PHE A 8 11.76 14.35 -16.75
CA PHE A 8 10.93 13.67 -15.75
C PHE A 8 9.46 14.11 -15.96
N VAL A 9 8.67 13.25 -16.58
CA VAL A 9 7.22 13.45 -16.67
C VAL A 9 6.60 12.86 -15.41
N ILE A 10 6.19 13.71 -14.48
CA ILE A 10 5.42 13.32 -13.30
C ILE A 10 3.99 13.01 -13.75
N PHE A 11 3.67 11.73 -13.95
CA PHE A 11 2.29 11.31 -14.17
C PHE A 11 1.53 11.34 -12.83
N THR A 12 0.63 12.31 -12.66
CA THR A 12 -0.35 12.31 -11.57
C THR A 12 -1.53 11.41 -11.95
N THR A 13 -1.38 10.09 -11.82
CA THR A 13 -2.48 9.13 -11.96
C THR A 13 -3.08 8.80 -10.59
N PRO A 14 -4.38 8.56 -10.45
CA PRO A 14 -4.98 8.13 -9.19
C PRO A 14 -4.46 6.75 -8.81
N LEU A 15 -3.88 6.64 -7.61
CA LEU A 15 -3.43 5.38 -7.01
C LEU A 15 -4.60 4.79 -6.22
N ALA A 16 -4.97 3.57 -6.50
CA ALA A 16 -5.83 2.78 -5.64
C ALA A 16 -5.24 1.37 -5.54
N ALA A 17 -4.95 0.93 -4.35
CA ALA A 17 -4.49 -0.42 -4.07
C ALA A 17 -5.01 -0.83 -2.70
N GLN A 18 -5.26 -2.10 -2.49
CA GLN A 18 -5.55 -2.67 -1.19
C GLN A 18 -4.59 -3.84 -0.96
N ALA A 19 -3.70 -3.71 0.01
CA ALA A 19 -2.99 -4.77 0.68
C ALA A 19 -3.44 -4.79 2.14
N ALA A 20 -2.98 -5.71 3.01
CA ALA A 20 -3.38 -5.71 4.42
C ALA A 20 -3.32 -4.28 4.98
N GLY A 21 -4.45 -3.78 5.45
CA GLY A 21 -4.62 -2.36 5.71
C GLY A 21 -4.49 -1.53 4.43
N PHE A 22 -3.50 -0.64 4.39
CA PHE A 22 -3.16 0.18 3.21
C PHE A 22 -1.67 0.06 2.80
N GLY A 23 -1.00 -1.02 3.23
CA GLY A 23 0.36 -1.35 2.77
C GLY A 23 0.36 -1.96 1.36
N LEU A 24 1.32 -1.57 0.51
CA LEU A 24 1.48 -2.10 -0.84
C LEU A 24 2.64 -3.09 -0.91
N ALA A 25 2.34 -4.35 -1.20
CA ALA A 25 3.35 -5.37 -1.46
C ALA A 25 3.97 -5.22 -2.87
N GLU A 26 3.30 -4.51 -3.77
CA GLU A 26 3.58 -4.39 -5.20
C GLU A 26 4.77 -3.48 -5.45
N GLN A 27 5.98 -4.01 -5.21
CA GLN A 27 7.24 -3.27 -5.34
C GLN A 27 8.09 -3.71 -6.53
N SER A 28 7.77 -4.86 -7.16
CA SER A 28 8.45 -5.34 -8.36
C SER A 28 7.54 -6.25 -9.19
N GLY A 29 7.66 -6.19 -10.52
CA GLY A 29 6.93 -7.08 -11.43
C GLY A 29 7.45 -8.52 -11.35
N SER A 30 8.76 -8.70 -11.13
CA SER A 30 9.37 -10.00 -10.93
C SER A 30 8.87 -10.70 -9.66
N GLY A 31 8.65 -9.94 -8.57
CA GLY A 31 8.17 -10.45 -7.28
C GLY A 31 6.70 -10.86 -7.29
N LEU A 32 5.83 -10.21 -8.08
CA LEU A 32 4.40 -10.53 -8.09
C LEU A 32 4.14 -11.98 -8.47
N GLY A 33 4.84 -12.51 -9.48
CA GLY A 33 4.69 -13.91 -9.90
C GLY A 33 5.03 -14.94 -8.83
N ASN A 34 5.80 -14.55 -7.83
CA ASN A 34 6.16 -15.33 -6.64
C ASN A 34 5.30 -15.00 -5.43
N ALA A 35 4.23 -14.23 -5.56
CA ALA A 35 3.52 -13.67 -4.41
C ALA A 35 4.49 -13.04 -3.38
N TYR A 36 5.58 -12.43 -3.83
CA TYR A 36 6.68 -11.83 -3.04
C TYR A 36 7.38 -12.80 -2.06
N ALA A 37 7.22 -14.12 -2.22
CA ALA A 37 7.98 -15.09 -1.47
C ALA A 37 9.48 -14.93 -1.72
N GLY A 38 10.28 -14.99 -0.66
CA GLY A 38 11.72 -14.86 -0.74
C GLY A 38 12.22 -13.43 -0.98
N ALA A 39 11.38 -12.40 -0.88
CA ALA A 39 11.70 -11.03 -1.28
C ALA A 39 12.96 -10.47 -0.59
N ALA A 40 13.17 -10.77 0.70
CA ALA A 40 14.36 -10.33 1.42
C ALA A 40 15.64 -11.18 1.13
N ALA A 41 15.54 -12.28 0.36
CA ALA A 41 16.65 -13.19 0.10
C ALA A 41 16.99 -13.34 -1.39
N ILE A 42 16.00 -13.26 -2.30
CA ILE A 42 16.18 -13.61 -3.72
C ILE A 42 17.15 -12.69 -4.46
N ALA A 43 17.15 -11.39 -4.18
CA ALA A 43 18.04 -10.39 -4.76
C ALA A 43 18.22 -10.54 -6.29
N GLU A 44 17.12 -10.65 -7.04
CA GLU A 44 17.12 -10.96 -8.47
C GLU A 44 17.44 -9.74 -9.34
N ASP A 45 17.06 -8.55 -8.88
CA ASP A 45 17.24 -7.28 -9.59
C ASP A 45 17.32 -6.09 -8.60
N ALA A 46 17.47 -4.86 -9.11
CA ALA A 46 17.65 -3.67 -8.29
C ALA A 46 16.43 -3.30 -7.43
N SER A 47 15.26 -3.92 -7.61
CA SER A 47 14.11 -3.74 -6.71
C SER A 47 14.38 -4.25 -5.28
N THR A 48 15.44 -5.06 -5.11
CA THR A 48 15.95 -5.46 -3.79
C THR A 48 16.29 -4.27 -2.88
N ILE A 49 16.55 -3.07 -3.42
CA ILE A 49 16.73 -1.83 -2.66
C ILE A 49 15.57 -1.62 -1.68
N TYR A 50 14.34 -1.95 -2.11
CA TYR A 50 13.17 -1.87 -1.25
C TYR A 50 13.06 -3.06 -0.29
N SER A 51 13.08 -4.28 -0.80
CA SER A 51 12.81 -5.48 0.01
C SER A 51 13.94 -5.81 0.98
N ASN A 52 15.20 -5.67 0.56
CA ASN A 52 16.40 -5.88 1.37
C ASN A 52 17.61 -5.22 0.69
N PRO A 53 18.08 -4.06 1.16
CA PRO A 53 19.19 -3.36 0.50
C PRO A 53 20.49 -4.15 0.45
N ALA A 54 20.71 -5.14 1.35
CA ALA A 54 21.87 -6.04 1.28
C ALA A 54 21.92 -6.85 -0.03
N GLY A 55 20.76 -7.08 -0.65
CA GLY A 55 20.64 -7.80 -1.92
C GLY A 55 21.36 -7.13 -3.10
N MET A 56 21.64 -5.83 -3.02
CA MET A 56 22.42 -5.13 -4.06
C MET A 56 23.80 -5.75 -4.29
N THR A 57 24.37 -6.46 -3.31
CA THR A 57 25.66 -7.13 -3.46
C THR A 57 25.60 -8.36 -4.38
N TYR A 58 24.41 -8.90 -4.65
CA TYR A 58 24.16 -10.02 -5.56
C TYR A 58 23.79 -9.57 -6.98
N VAL A 59 23.42 -8.30 -7.16
CA VAL A 59 23.11 -7.72 -8.47
C VAL A 59 24.39 -7.17 -9.08
N LEU A 60 24.82 -7.73 -10.22
CA LEU A 60 26.07 -7.37 -10.87
C LEU A 60 25.96 -6.07 -11.67
N GLY A 61 27.05 -5.29 -11.67
CA GLY A 61 27.21 -4.11 -12.51
C GLY A 61 26.21 -2.98 -12.19
N THR A 62 25.95 -2.15 -13.16
CA THR A 62 24.96 -1.07 -13.10
C THR A 62 23.65 -1.53 -13.69
N GLN A 63 22.54 -1.35 -12.96
CA GLN A 63 21.22 -1.83 -13.37
C GLN A 63 20.15 -0.78 -13.11
N ALA A 64 19.22 -0.63 -14.06
CA ALA A 64 17.98 0.10 -13.90
C ALA A 64 16.77 -0.83 -14.01
N VAL A 65 15.77 -0.61 -13.17
CA VAL A 65 14.49 -1.33 -13.16
C VAL A 65 13.35 -0.34 -13.20
N GLY A 66 12.39 -0.58 -14.09
CA GLY A 66 11.10 0.11 -14.12
C GLY A 66 9.97 -0.90 -14.05
N ALA A 67 9.08 -0.76 -13.09
CA ALA A 67 7.91 -1.61 -12.92
C ALA A 67 6.63 -0.79 -12.90
N LEU A 68 5.52 -1.38 -13.38
CA LEU A 68 4.18 -0.83 -13.34
C LEU A 68 3.22 -1.91 -12.88
N HIS A 69 2.42 -1.61 -11.88
CA HIS A 69 1.37 -2.46 -11.36
C HIS A 69 0.00 -1.86 -11.67
N LEU A 70 -0.88 -2.69 -12.25
CA LEU A 70 -2.28 -2.41 -12.47
C LEU A 70 -3.05 -3.19 -11.40
N ILE A 71 -3.63 -2.49 -10.44
CA ILE A 71 -4.34 -3.10 -9.31
C ILE A 71 -5.82 -2.77 -9.49
N ASN A 72 -6.65 -3.79 -9.60
CA ASN A 72 -8.08 -3.68 -9.84
C ASN A 72 -8.87 -4.32 -8.68
N PRO A 73 -9.14 -3.57 -7.60
CA PRO A 73 -9.95 -4.07 -6.50
C PRO A 73 -11.43 -4.11 -6.88
N ASN A 74 -12.14 -5.13 -6.41
CA ASN A 74 -13.58 -5.18 -6.30
C ASN A 74 -13.94 -5.09 -4.82
N ALA A 75 -14.96 -4.28 -4.45
CA ALA A 75 -15.48 -4.19 -3.10
C ALA A 75 -16.95 -3.74 -3.18
N GLU A 76 -17.86 -4.70 -3.20
CA GLU A 76 -19.30 -4.46 -3.29
C GLU A 76 -19.94 -4.72 -1.93
N PHE A 77 -20.69 -3.75 -1.43
CA PHE A 77 -21.40 -3.84 -0.15
C PHE A 77 -22.79 -4.42 -0.35
N ASN A 78 -23.15 -5.41 0.46
CA ASN A 78 -24.46 -6.03 0.54
C ASN A 78 -25.09 -5.70 1.91
N ASP A 79 -26.23 -5.01 1.91
CA ASP A 79 -26.91 -4.55 3.13
C ASP A 79 -27.62 -5.68 3.88
N ASP A 80 -27.36 -5.80 5.20
CA ASP A 80 -28.05 -6.70 6.12
C ASP A 80 -28.54 -5.96 7.39
N GLY A 81 -29.36 -4.95 7.19
CA GLY A 81 -30.03 -4.25 8.28
C GLY A 81 -29.39 -2.94 8.70
N SER A 82 -28.79 -2.21 7.77
CA SER A 82 -28.33 -0.84 8.00
C SER A 82 -29.47 0.09 8.44
N VAL A 83 -29.12 1.08 9.26
CA VAL A 83 -30.07 2.05 9.80
C VAL A 83 -29.70 3.46 9.35
N ARG A 84 -30.70 4.17 8.81
CA ARG A 84 -30.52 5.53 8.30
C ARG A 84 -30.01 6.52 9.37
N ALA A 85 -29.26 7.50 8.94
CA ALA A 85 -28.95 8.71 9.72
C ALA A 85 -30.18 9.64 9.73
N ALA A 86 -31.07 9.48 10.70
CA ALA A 86 -32.32 10.25 10.77
C ALA A 86 -32.04 11.76 10.82
N PRO A 87 -32.87 12.62 10.20
CA PRO A 87 -34.08 12.31 9.47
C PRO A 87 -33.87 11.97 7.97
N ARG A 88 -32.63 11.73 7.53
CA ARG A 88 -32.27 11.50 6.14
C ARG A 88 -32.69 10.10 5.66
N PRO A 89 -32.95 9.89 4.36
CA PRO A 89 -33.25 8.57 3.80
C PRO A 89 -32.02 7.67 3.88
N LEU A 90 -32.21 6.35 3.91
CA LEU A 90 -31.14 5.37 4.01
C LEU A 90 -30.14 5.50 2.84
N GLY A 91 -30.60 5.47 1.63
CA GLY A 91 -29.73 5.46 0.44
C GLY A 91 -29.68 4.09 -0.23
N LYS A 92 -28.72 3.91 -1.14
CA LYS A 92 -28.46 2.67 -1.90
C LYS A 92 -27.20 1.96 -1.38
N GLU A 93 -26.92 0.76 -1.85
CA GLU A 93 -25.74 -0.05 -1.45
C GLU A 93 -24.38 0.52 -1.87
N GLY A 94 -24.31 1.42 -2.84
CA GLY A 94 -23.11 2.21 -3.11
C GLY A 94 -22.27 1.76 -4.30
N GLY A 95 -22.62 0.65 -4.94
CA GLY A 95 -21.87 0.09 -6.07
C GLY A 95 -20.51 -0.47 -5.65
N ASN A 96 -19.63 -0.68 -6.63
CA ASN A 96 -18.27 -1.13 -6.39
C ASN A 96 -17.39 0.03 -5.90
N ALA A 97 -16.90 -0.06 -4.67
CA ALA A 97 -16.01 0.95 -4.08
C ALA A 97 -14.55 0.84 -4.54
N GLY A 98 -14.18 -0.26 -5.22
CA GLY A 98 -12.88 -0.47 -5.82
C GLY A 98 -12.67 0.40 -7.06
N ASN A 99 -11.44 0.80 -7.31
CA ASN A 99 -11.06 1.59 -8.48
C ASN A 99 -9.72 1.12 -9.02
N LEU A 100 -9.57 1.03 -10.35
CA LEU A 100 -8.30 0.68 -10.98
C LEU A 100 -7.19 1.66 -10.58
N ALA A 101 -6.07 1.09 -10.14
CA ALA A 101 -4.88 1.83 -9.74
C ALA A 101 -3.68 1.52 -10.62
N PHE A 102 -2.81 2.54 -10.76
CA PHE A 102 -1.52 2.44 -11.43
C PHE A 102 -0.42 2.77 -10.43
N VAL A 103 0.44 1.81 -10.11
CA VAL A 103 1.53 1.98 -9.14
C VAL A 103 2.87 1.77 -9.85
N PRO A 104 3.59 2.85 -10.19
CA PRO A 104 4.92 2.77 -10.79
C PRO A 104 5.99 2.64 -9.71
N ASN A 105 7.03 1.82 -9.98
CA ASN A 105 8.24 1.74 -9.17
C ASN A 105 9.47 1.83 -10.07
N MET A 106 10.53 2.48 -9.59
CA MET A 106 11.78 2.65 -10.31
C MET A 106 12.95 2.42 -9.37
N TYR A 107 13.97 1.74 -9.85
CA TYR A 107 15.19 1.47 -9.09
C TYR A 107 16.41 1.63 -9.98
N PHE A 108 17.47 2.16 -9.39
CA PHE A 108 18.79 2.24 -9.99
C PHE A 108 19.82 1.76 -9.00
N LYS A 109 20.74 0.90 -9.44
CA LYS A 109 21.83 0.37 -8.64
C LYS A 109 23.13 0.46 -9.44
N THR A 110 24.24 0.79 -8.76
CA THR A 110 25.58 0.78 -9.35
C THR A 110 26.62 0.31 -8.35
N ASP A 111 27.73 -0.23 -8.87
CA ASP A 111 28.87 -0.62 -8.05
C ASP A 111 29.74 0.62 -7.78
N ILE A 112 30.03 0.90 -6.50
CA ILE A 112 31.09 1.87 -6.11
C ILE A 112 32.44 1.17 -6.19
N ASN A 113 32.52 -0.06 -5.67
CA ASN A 113 33.64 -0.99 -5.78
C ASN A 113 33.14 -2.43 -5.56
N ASP A 114 34.06 -3.40 -5.49
CA ASP A 114 33.68 -4.83 -5.34
C ASP A 114 32.89 -5.13 -4.08
N SER A 115 33.08 -4.39 -3.00
CA SER A 115 32.45 -4.62 -1.70
C SER A 115 31.30 -3.66 -1.41
N VAL A 116 31.22 -2.49 -2.07
CA VAL A 116 30.25 -1.44 -1.75
C VAL A 116 29.38 -1.15 -2.96
N LYS A 117 28.07 -1.19 -2.75
CA LYS A 117 27.06 -0.91 -3.78
C LYS A 117 26.19 0.27 -3.34
N PHE A 118 25.81 1.10 -4.29
CA PHE A 118 24.85 2.19 -4.09
C PHE A 118 23.60 1.93 -4.90
N GLY A 119 22.45 2.29 -4.35
CA GLY A 119 21.19 2.25 -5.06
C GLY A 119 20.24 3.35 -4.63
N ILE A 120 19.26 3.62 -5.48
CA ILE A 120 18.15 4.52 -5.18
C ILE A 120 16.85 3.92 -5.73
N GLY A 121 15.81 3.88 -4.90
CA GLY A 121 14.45 3.48 -5.27
C GLY A 121 13.48 4.64 -5.20
N VAL A 122 12.52 4.68 -6.13
CA VAL A 122 11.31 5.51 -6.06
C VAL A 122 10.13 4.58 -6.16
N ASN A 123 9.30 4.55 -5.11
CA ASN A 123 8.23 3.57 -4.97
C ASN A 123 7.08 4.09 -4.12
N ALA A 124 5.98 3.33 -4.04
CA ALA A 124 4.82 3.64 -3.23
C ALA A 124 4.57 2.52 -2.21
N PRO A 125 5.09 2.60 -0.97
CA PRO A 125 4.90 1.57 0.04
C PRO A 125 3.50 1.47 0.61
N PHE A 126 2.72 2.56 0.53
CA PHE A 126 1.36 2.64 1.05
C PHE A 126 0.44 3.32 0.04
N GLY A 127 -0.80 2.86 0.00
CA GLY A 127 -1.83 3.42 -0.86
C GLY A 127 -3.19 2.86 -0.53
N LEU A 128 -4.22 3.67 -0.68
CA LEU A 128 -5.62 3.29 -0.47
C LEU A 128 -6.50 4.13 -1.38
N LYS A 129 -7.54 3.53 -1.92
CA LYS A 129 -8.66 4.26 -2.45
C LYS A 129 -9.94 3.42 -2.34
N THR A 130 -10.93 3.95 -1.64
CA THR A 130 -12.32 3.51 -1.69
C THR A 130 -13.18 4.69 -2.12
N GLU A 131 -14.13 4.48 -3.03
CA GLU A 131 -15.03 5.53 -3.50
C GLU A 131 -16.39 4.95 -3.86
N TYR A 132 -17.38 5.23 -3.02
CA TYR A 132 -18.77 4.82 -3.16
C TYR A 132 -19.58 5.85 -3.93
N ASP A 133 -20.73 5.44 -4.43
CA ASP A 133 -21.73 6.35 -4.97
C ASP A 133 -22.13 7.42 -3.95
N LYS A 134 -22.33 8.66 -4.40
CA LYS A 134 -22.67 9.79 -3.50
C LYS A 134 -23.95 9.58 -2.68
N ASN A 135 -24.86 8.75 -3.17
CA ASN A 135 -26.16 8.48 -2.53
C ASN A 135 -26.22 7.15 -1.79
N TRP A 136 -25.07 6.54 -1.53
CA TRP A 136 -25.02 5.26 -0.82
C TRP A 136 -25.44 5.41 0.66
N LEU A 137 -25.81 4.29 1.28
CA LEU A 137 -26.36 4.29 2.62
C LEU A 137 -25.36 4.74 3.71
N GLY A 138 -24.07 4.43 3.56
CA GLY A 138 -22.99 4.81 4.48
C GLY A 138 -22.36 6.18 4.19
N ARG A 139 -22.92 7.01 3.32
CA ARG A 139 -22.33 8.30 2.87
C ARG A 139 -21.97 9.28 3.98
N PHE A 140 -22.61 9.18 5.15
CA PHE A 140 -22.31 10.02 6.32
C PHE A 140 -21.04 9.53 7.07
N GLN A 141 -20.69 8.27 6.92
CA GLN A 141 -19.47 7.68 7.49
C GLN A 141 -18.29 7.85 6.53
N GLY A 142 -18.51 7.62 5.22
CA GLY A 142 -17.51 7.83 4.18
C GLY A 142 -18.09 7.74 2.78
N ILE A 143 -17.55 8.55 1.85
CA ILE A 143 -17.83 8.44 0.41
C ILE A 143 -16.53 8.07 -0.31
N LYS A 144 -15.47 8.87 -0.12
CA LYS A 144 -14.15 8.61 -0.67
C LYS A 144 -13.12 8.62 0.45
N SER A 145 -12.20 7.68 0.41
CA SER A 145 -10.98 7.68 1.21
C SER A 145 -9.82 7.37 0.28
N GLU A 146 -8.84 8.25 0.24
CA GLU A 146 -7.66 8.10 -0.61
C GLU A 146 -6.41 8.45 0.18
N LEU A 147 -5.42 7.55 0.15
CA LEU A 147 -4.06 7.78 0.63
C LEU A 147 -3.10 7.48 -0.52
N LYS A 148 -2.16 8.38 -0.76
CA LYS A 148 -1.09 8.21 -1.73
C LYS A 148 0.23 8.45 -1.06
N THR A 149 1.21 7.58 -1.31
CA THR A 149 2.58 7.81 -0.87
C THR A 149 3.55 7.74 -2.04
N ILE A 150 4.63 8.51 -1.94
CA ILE A 150 5.80 8.42 -2.80
C ILE A 150 7.00 8.40 -1.89
N ASN A 151 7.81 7.35 -1.99
CA ASN A 151 9.00 7.16 -1.19
C ASN A 151 10.24 7.23 -2.08
N ILE A 152 11.24 8.01 -1.67
CA ILE A 152 12.58 8.04 -2.26
C ILE A 152 13.52 7.37 -1.27
N ASN A 153 14.19 6.29 -1.68
CA ASN A 153 14.98 5.42 -0.82
C ASN A 153 16.41 5.22 -1.36
N PRO A 154 17.33 6.17 -1.13
CA PRO A 154 18.76 5.91 -1.33
C PRO A 154 19.26 4.87 -0.31
N ALA A 155 20.14 3.96 -0.76
CA ALA A 155 20.65 2.86 0.03
C ALA A 155 22.09 2.50 -0.33
N LEU A 156 22.81 1.95 0.64
CA LEU A 156 24.13 1.36 0.51
C LEU A 156 24.12 -0.11 0.92
N ALA A 157 24.89 -0.93 0.22
CA ALA A 157 25.12 -2.32 0.60
C ALA A 157 26.61 -2.61 0.67
N PHE A 158 26.93 -3.51 1.58
CA PHE A 158 28.32 -3.90 1.90
C PHE A 158 28.42 -5.42 1.88
N LYS A 159 29.28 -5.95 1.01
CA LYS A 159 29.73 -7.33 1.07
C LYS A 159 30.79 -7.44 2.18
N VAL A 160 30.39 -7.95 3.36
CA VAL A 160 31.28 -8.08 4.53
C VAL A 160 32.31 -9.20 4.29
N ASN A 161 31.83 -10.33 3.75
CA ASN A 161 32.60 -11.46 3.30
C ASN A 161 31.79 -12.26 2.27
N ASP A 162 32.27 -13.46 1.88
CA ASP A 162 31.56 -14.27 0.88
C ASP A 162 30.21 -14.82 1.34
N GLN A 163 29.94 -14.84 2.64
CA GLN A 163 28.69 -15.33 3.21
C GLN A 163 27.75 -14.23 3.67
N LEU A 164 28.27 -13.07 4.13
CA LEU A 164 27.45 -12.02 4.75
C LEU A 164 27.49 -10.74 3.95
N SER A 165 26.30 -10.27 3.61
CA SER A 165 26.04 -8.94 3.08
C SER A 165 25.11 -8.16 4.00
N LEU A 166 25.37 -6.88 4.18
CA LEU A 166 24.57 -5.93 4.95
C LEU A 166 24.15 -4.77 4.06
N GLY A 167 23.00 -4.18 4.36
CA GLY A 167 22.52 -3.01 3.64
C GLY A 167 21.76 -2.06 4.55
N PHE A 168 21.83 -0.78 4.23
CA PHE A 168 21.15 0.28 4.94
C PHE A 168 20.62 1.31 3.94
N GLY A 169 19.43 1.82 4.17
CA GLY A 169 18.81 2.87 3.37
C GLY A 169 18.05 3.86 4.24
N VAL A 170 17.88 5.07 3.72
CA VAL A 170 17.00 6.09 4.30
C VAL A 170 15.80 6.29 3.40
N SER A 171 14.67 6.66 3.98
CA SER A 171 13.41 6.91 3.27
C SER A 171 12.98 8.35 3.48
N VAL A 172 12.68 9.05 2.39
CA VAL A 172 11.97 10.32 2.41
C VAL A 172 10.62 10.07 1.75
N MET A 173 9.55 10.12 2.53
CA MET A 173 8.22 9.72 2.09
C MET A 173 7.26 10.90 2.12
N TYR A 174 6.75 11.27 0.95
CA TYR A 174 5.60 12.16 0.82
C TYR A 174 4.32 11.34 0.97
N ALA A 175 3.39 11.82 1.78
CA ALA A 175 2.06 11.27 1.93
C ALA A 175 1.00 12.33 1.68
N LYS A 176 -0.08 11.96 1.00
CA LYS A 176 -1.27 12.81 0.79
C LYS A 176 -2.53 12.00 1.04
N ALA A 177 -3.42 12.53 1.89
CA ALA A 177 -4.71 11.94 2.19
C ALA A 177 -5.87 12.83 1.76
N GLU A 178 -6.95 12.21 1.28
CA GLU A 178 -8.23 12.87 0.98
C GLU A 178 -9.39 12.03 1.50
N LEU A 179 -10.24 12.64 2.32
CA LEU A 179 -11.45 12.01 2.85
C LEU A 179 -12.67 12.85 2.48
N THR A 180 -13.72 12.19 1.97
CA THR A 180 -15.02 12.85 1.74
C THR A 180 -16.15 12.11 2.42
N SER A 181 -17.19 12.84 2.78
CA SER A 181 -18.43 12.30 3.33
C SER A 181 -19.58 13.29 3.13
N ALA A 182 -20.80 12.82 3.27
CA ALA A 182 -21.92 13.70 3.52
C ALA A 182 -21.96 14.13 4.99
N VAL A 183 -22.53 15.29 5.29
CA VAL A 183 -22.81 15.79 6.63
C VAL A 183 -24.31 15.95 6.79
N ASN A 184 -24.89 15.26 7.78
CA ASN A 184 -26.28 15.39 8.13
C ASN A 184 -26.50 16.64 8.98
N ILE A 185 -27.31 17.57 8.51
CA ILE A 185 -27.70 18.80 9.23
C ILE A 185 -29.20 18.86 9.48
N GLY A 186 -29.84 17.71 9.59
CA GLY A 186 -31.30 17.56 9.79
C GLY A 186 -32.08 17.75 8.50
N ALA A 187 -32.46 18.99 8.16
CA ALA A 187 -33.26 19.28 6.99
C ALA A 187 -32.55 19.09 5.63
N ALA A 188 -31.21 19.05 5.61
CA ALA A 188 -30.41 18.94 4.39
C ALA A 188 -29.16 18.09 4.60
N GLU A 189 -28.53 17.72 3.48
CA GLU A 189 -27.23 17.08 3.43
C GLU A 189 -26.20 18.03 2.80
N ARG A 190 -24.94 17.85 3.15
CA ARG A 190 -23.83 18.64 2.64
C ARG A 190 -22.65 17.75 2.33
N SER A 191 -21.77 18.20 1.48
CA SER A 191 -20.49 17.55 1.25
C SER A 191 -19.44 18.07 2.23
N SER A 192 -18.64 17.16 2.75
CA SER A 192 -17.40 17.45 3.46
C SER A 192 -16.23 16.85 2.69
N LYS A 193 -15.16 17.63 2.59
CA LYS A 193 -13.87 17.18 2.07
C LYS A 193 -12.79 17.60 3.05
N VAL A 194 -11.94 16.65 3.45
CA VAL A 194 -10.71 16.89 4.21
C VAL A 194 -9.56 16.40 3.37
N GLU A 195 -8.53 17.22 3.22
CA GLU A 195 -7.31 16.88 2.50
C GLU A 195 -6.12 17.42 3.28
N GLY A 196 -5.00 16.70 3.24
CA GLY A 196 -3.73 17.10 3.84
C GLY A 196 -2.58 16.28 3.31
N ASP A 197 -1.38 16.82 3.44
CA ASP A 197 -0.14 16.17 3.00
C ASP A 197 1.03 16.49 3.93
N ASP A 198 2.07 15.66 3.87
CA ASP A 198 3.29 15.83 4.67
C ASP A 198 4.47 15.03 4.10
N PHE A 199 5.67 15.35 4.59
CA PHE A 199 6.91 14.61 4.36
C PHE A 199 7.40 13.98 5.65
N GLY A 200 7.46 12.64 5.69
CA GLY A 200 8.02 11.89 6.80
C GLY A 200 9.34 11.21 6.43
N PHE A 201 10.07 10.78 7.45
CA PHE A 201 11.38 10.16 7.31
C PHE A 201 11.41 8.79 7.97
N GLY A 202 12.13 7.87 7.35
CA GLY A 202 12.35 6.54 7.86
C GLY A 202 13.68 5.97 7.42
N PHE A 203 13.92 4.72 7.76
CA PHE A 203 15.10 3.97 7.33
C PHE A 203 14.75 2.50 7.12
N ASN A 204 15.60 1.81 6.39
CA ASN A 204 15.56 0.37 6.26
C ASN A 204 16.94 -0.24 6.43
N PHE A 205 16.95 -1.43 6.99
CA PHE A 205 18.15 -2.24 7.21
C PHE A 205 17.90 -3.64 6.66
N GLY A 206 18.97 -4.27 6.14
CA GLY A 206 18.90 -5.62 5.63
C GLY A 206 20.19 -6.40 5.81
N ALA A 207 20.03 -7.71 5.91
CA ALA A 207 21.12 -8.67 5.94
C ALA A 207 20.79 -9.87 5.06
N ILE A 208 21.78 -10.42 4.34
CA ILE A 208 21.67 -11.70 3.65
C ILE A 208 22.85 -12.56 4.08
N TYR A 209 22.56 -13.81 4.46
CA TYR A 209 23.54 -14.82 4.79
C TYR A 209 23.46 -16.00 3.83
N GLN A 210 24.56 -16.26 3.12
CA GLN A 210 24.71 -17.39 2.20
C GLN A 210 25.10 -18.63 2.99
N ILE A 211 24.19 -19.57 3.16
CA ILE A 211 24.40 -20.81 3.93
C ILE A 211 25.20 -21.81 3.11
N THR A 212 24.83 -22.00 1.85
CA THR A 212 25.52 -22.83 0.86
C THR A 212 25.57 -22.05 -0.46
N PRO A 213 26.32 -22.46 -1.48
CA PRO A 213 26.30 -21.79 -2.79
C PRO A 213 24.89 -21.61 -3.38
N ASP A 214 23.94 -22.50 -3.05
CA ASP A 214 22.59 -22.55 -3.60
C ASP A 214 21.52 -22.05 -2.63
N THR A 215 21.83 -21.87 -1.33
CA THR A 215 20.83 -21.53 -0.31
C THR A 215 21.26 -20.33 0.50
N ARG A 216 20.36 -19.35 0.63
CA ARG A 216 20.56 -18.16 1.46
C ARG A 216 19.29 -17.77 2.21
N ILE A 217 19.48 -17.11 3.32
CA ILE A 217 18.43 -16.47 4.10
C ILE A 217 18.65 -14.96 4.10
N GLY A 218 17.55 -14.21 4.14
CA GLY A 218 17.58 -12.77 4.23
C GLY A 218 16.65 -12.30 5.35
N ALA A 219 17.06 -11.23 6.01
CA ALA A 219 16.20 -10.51 6.94
C ALA A 219 16.22 -9.03 6.61
N SER A 220 15.08 -8.38 6.69
CA SER A 220 14.96 -6.95 6.49
C SER A 220 14.04 -6.32 7.54
N TYR A 221 14.36 -5.08 7.88
CA TYR A 221 13.56 -4.21 8.72
C TYR A 221 13.35 -2.88 8.01
N ARG A 222 12.13 -2.41 7.98
CA ARG A 222 11.77 -1.07 7.56
C ARG A 222 11.08 -0.36 8.73
N SER A 223 11.59 0.81 9.10
CA SER A 223 11.05 1.60 10.21
C SER A 223 9.67 2.17 9.88
N LYS A 224 8.91 2.48 10.91
CA LYS A 224 7.74 3.35 10.79
C LYS A 224 8.12 4.69 10.17
N VAL A 225 7.12 5.35 9.57
CA VAL A 225 7.22 6.74 9.12
C VAL A 225 6.07 7.52 9.74
N GLU A 226 6.40 8.49 10.56
CA GLU A 226 5.42 9.39 11.16
C GLU A 226 5.14 10.55 10.21
N GLN A 227 3.87 10.82 9.96
CA GLN A 227 3.36 11.88 9.11
C GLN A 227 2.47 12.78 9.95
N LYS A 228 2.67 14.09 9.89
CA LYS A 228 1.78 15.10 10.44
C LYS A 228 1.09 15.82 9.30
N LEU A 229 0.06 15.20 8.76
CA LEU A 229 -0.67 15.72 7.61
C LEU A 229 -1.27 17.09 7.95
N GLU A 230 -0.84 18.12 7.25
CA GLU A 230 -1.37 19.48 7.36
C GLU A 230 -2.22 19.80 6.13
N GLY A 231 -3.39 20.42 6.33
CA GLY A 231 -4.27 20.66 5.22
C GLY A 231 -5.55 21.42 5.56
N LYS A 232 -6.62 21.11 4.82
CA LYS A 232 -7.88 21.86 4.90
C LYS A 232 -9.10 20.96 4.98
N ALA A 233 -10.03 21.33 5.85
CA ALA A 233 -11.40 20.82 5.83
C ALA A 233 -12.33 21.85 5.19
N LYS A 234 -13.04 21.41 4.16
CA LYS A 234 -14.02 22.22 3.41
C LYS A 234 -15.40 21.58 3.50
N SER A 235 -16.43 22.37 3.78
CA SER A 235 -17.81 21.92 3.74
C SER A 235 -18.67 22.99 3.07
N ASN A 236 -19.40 22.58 2.03
CA ASN A 236 -20.29 23.50 1.31
C ASN A 236 -21.62 23.61 2.07
N PHE A 237 -21.89 24.74 2.66
CA PHE A 237 -23.13 25.06 3.33
C PHE A 237 -24.07 25.78 2.38
N THR A 238 -24.96 25.06 1.71
CA THR A 238 -26.12 25.68 1.06
C THR A 238 -27.21 25.79 2.11
N ALA A 239 -27.37 26.95 2.71
CA ALA A 239 -28.47 27.17 3.65
C ALA A 239 -29.80 27.19 2.89
N LEU A 240 -30.84 26.63 3.49
CA LEU A 240 -32.21 26.98 3.15
C LEU A 240 -32.32 28.52 3.18
N ASN A 241 -32.41 29.14 2.03
CA ASN A 241 -32.74 30.53 1.68
C ASN A 241 -32.71 31.67 2.74
N LEU A 242 -32.21 31.43 3.93
CA LEU A 242 -32.29 32.35 5.07
C LEU A 242 -30.92 32.80 5.64
N ILE A 243 -29.82 32.17 5.23
CA ILE A 243 -28.46 32.54 5.65
C ILE A 243 -27.51 32.49 4.46
N PRO A 244 -26.58 33.44 4.27
CA PRO A 244 -25.62 33.41 3.17
C PRO A 244 -24.86 32.09 3.12
N THR A 245 -24.56 31.59 1.92
CA THR A 245 -23.76 30.40 1.68
C THR A 245 -22.42 30.54 2.41
N ARG A 246 -22.29 29.92 3.56
CA ARG A 246 -21.02 29.92 4.30
C ARG A 246 -20.31 28.61 4.03
N THR A 247 -19.30 28.64 3.19
CA THR A 247 -18.34 27.54 3.07
C THR A 247 -17.51 27.52 4.36
N LEU A 248 -17.58 26.41 5.10
CA LEU A 248 -16.61 26.17 6.17
C LEU A 248 -15.30 25.80 5.50
N ASN A 249 -14.28 26.62 5.71
CA ASN A 249 -12.90 26.34 5.30
C ASN A 249 -12.03 26.57 6.55
N THR A 250 -11.43 25.51 7.06
CA THR A 250 -10.59 25.57 8.25
C THR A 250 -9.34 24.73 8.03
N ASP A 251 -8.22 25.20 8.54
CA ASP A 251 -7.00 24.43 8.57
C ASP A 251 -7.15 23.27 9.56
N VAL A 252 -6.56 22.15 9.23
CA VAL A 252 -6.64 20.89 9.99
C VAL A 252 -5.30 20.19 9.99
N THR A 253 -5.08 19.38 11.04
CA THR A 253 -3.97 18.46 11.14
C THR A 253 -4.45 17.05 11.48
N ALA A 254 -3.70 16.04 11.03
CA ALA A 254 -3.91 14.65 11.41
C ALA A 254 -2.56 13.93 11.52
N ASP A 255 -2.36 13.24 12.63
CA ASP A 255 -1.20 12.37 12.79
C ASP A 255 -1.51 11.00 12.14
N LEU A 256 -0.60 10.51 11.30
CA LEU A 256 -0.67 9.21 10.65
C LEU A 256 0.66 8.50 10.79
N THR A 257 0.70 7.39 11.51
CA THR A 257 1.87 6.54 11.58
C THR A 257 1.77 5.40 10.57
N LEU A 258 2.63 5.42 9.57
CA LEU A 258 2.80 4.33 8.61
C LEU A 258 3.67 3.25 9.26
N PRO A 259 3.22 1.97 9.33
CA PRO A 259 3.80 0.98 10.21
C PRO A 259 5.18 0.50 9.77
N GLU A 260 5.96 0.07 10.75
CA GLU A 260 7.17 -0.71 10.55
C GLU A 260 6.86 -2.15 10.17
N ASN A 261 7.82 -2.79 9.47
CA ASN A 261 7.73 -4.22 9.18
C ASN A 261 9.09 -4.92 9.31
N ILE A 262 9.01 -6.22 9.55
CA ILE A 262 10.15 -7.14 9.56
C ILE A 262 9.81 -8.29 8.62
N SER A 263 10.72 -8.61 7.69
CA SER A 263 10.60 -9.77 6.81
C SER A 263 11.79 -10.70 7.00
N VAL A 264 11.51 -12.00 7.02
CA VAL A 264 12.51 -13.07 7.00
C VAL A 264 12.20 -13.98 5.82
N SER A 265 13.17 -14.16 4.95
CA SER A 265 13.00 -14.93 3.72
C SER A 265 14.07 -15.99 3.56
N ALA A 266 13.72 -17.04 2.82
CA ALA A 266 14.65 -18.06 2.34
C ALA A 266 14.55 -18.19 0.81
N PHE A 267 15.70 -18.43 0.21
CA PHE A 267 15.86 -18.79 -1.20
C PHE A 267 16.76 -20.01 -1.31
N SER A 268 16.36 -21.01 -2.09
CA SER A 268 17.18 -22.20 -2.36
C SER A 268 17.04 -22.64 -3.81
N ARG A 269 18.14 -22.75 -4.53
CA ARG A 269 18.21 -23.47 -5.82
C ARG A 269 18.26 -24.95 -5.54
N LEU A 270 17.18 -25.66 -5.84
CA LEU A 270 17.08 -27.11 -5.60
C LEU A 270 17.88 -27.91 -6.65
N ASN A 271 17.92 -27.42 -7.88
CA ASN A 271 18.67 -27.95 -9.01
C ASN A 271 18.69 -26.89 -10.14
N ASP A 272 19.25 -27.23 -11.32
CA ASP A 272 19.37 -26.31 -12.46
C ASP A 272 18.02 -25.78 -12.99
N LYS A 273 16.90 -26.43 -12.63
CA LYS A 273 15.57 -26.07 -13.12
C LYS A 273 14.65 -25.46 -12.08
N TRP A 274 14.89 -25.70 -10.80
CA TRP A 274 13.93 -25.33 -9.77
C TRP A 274 14.56 -24.54 -8.63
N ASP A 275 13.95 -23.38 -8.32
CA ASP A 275 14.19 -22.64 -7.09
C ASP A 275 12.96 -22.75 -6.18
N LEU A 276 13.20 -22.79 -4.87
CA LEU A 276 12.19 -22.71 -3.83
C LEU A 276 12.37 -21.43 -3.01
N LEU A 277 11.25 -20.76 -2.70
CA LEU A 277 11.25 -19.48 -1.99
C LEU A 277 10.22 -19.52 -0.86
N GLY A 278 10.54 -18.85 0.23
CA GLY A 278 9.62 -18.66 1.36
C GLY A 278 9.86 -17.31 2.00
N ASP A 279 8.79 -16.73 2.56
CA ASP A 279 8.84 -15.45 3.27
C ASP A 279 7.82 -15.44 4.42
N VAL A 280 8.21 -14.79 5.51
CA VAL A 280 7.33 -14.42 6.62
C VAL A 280 7.57 -12.95 6.91
N THR A 281 6.53 -12.14 6.82
CA THR A 281 6.59 -10.70 7.10
C THR A 281 5.61 -10.34 8.22
N TRP A 282 6.10 -9.67 9.24
CA TRP A 282 5.31 -9.06 10.31
C TRP A 282 5.19 -7.56 10.07
N THR A 283 3.98 -6.99 10.27
CA THR A 283 3.70 -5.56 10.14
C THR A 283 2.98 -5.06 11.39
N ARG A 284 3.48 -3.95 11.97
CA ARG A 284 2.97 -3.38 13.21
C ARG A 284 1.80 -2.41 12.96
N TRP A 285 0.66 -2.94 12.52
CA TRP A 285 -0.54 -2.15 12.28
C TRP A 285 -1.21 -1.62 13.56
N SER A 286 -0.90 -2.20 14.74
CA SER A 286 -1.42 -1.71 16.03
C SER A 286 -1.04 -0.26 16.36
N GLN A 287 -0.18 0.38 15.56
CA GLN A 287 0.10 1.82 15.66
C GLN A 287 -1.02 2.69 15.08
N PHE A 288 -1.94 2.11 14.27
CA PHE A 288 -3.10 2.81 13.73
C PHE A 288 -4.30 2.62 14.66
N GLU A 289 -4.28 3.36 15.78
CA GLU A 289 -5.30 3.28 16.84
C GLU A 289 -6.54 4.11 16.53
N GLU A 290 -6.36 5.28 15.89
CA GLU A 290 -7.43 6.25 15.65
C GLU A 290 -7.17 7.07 14.38
N LEU A 291 -8.20 7.25 13.57
CA LEU A 291 -8.23 8.31 12.56
C LEU A 291 -8.74 9.59 13.22
N ARG A 292 -7.83 10.47 13.62
CA ARG A 292 -8.15 11.72 14.30
C ARG A 292 -7.72 12.94 13.49
N ILE A 293 -8.69 13.82 13.25
CA ILE A 293 -8.45 15.10 12.55
C ILE A 293 -8.86 16.22 13.48
N VAL A 294 -7.96 17.16 13.73
CA VAL A 294 -8.18 18.32 14.58
C VAL A 294 -8.11 19.62 13.78
N ARG A 295 -8.83 20.64 14.24
CA ARG A 295 -8.75 21.98 13.64
C ARG A 295 -7.48 22.66 14.12
N ASP A 296 -6.73 23.21 13.16
CA ASP A 296 -5.56 24.04 13.42
C ASP A 296 -5.96 25.52 13.31
N ASN A 297 -6.74 25.99 14.27
CA ASN A 297 -7.26 27.36 14.32
C ASN A 297 -7.20 27.96 15.73
N GLY A 298 -6.28 27.45 16.55
CA GLY A 298 -6.10 27.85 17.94
C GLY A 298 -7.09 27.23 18.93
N THR A 299 -8.18 26.59 18.49
CA THR A 299 -9.10 25.86 19.36
C THR A 299 -8.70 24.40 19.54
N ASN A 300 -7.93 23.84 18.59
CA ASN A 300 -7.52 22.42 18.52
C ASN A 300 -8.68 21.43 18.73
N SER A 301 -9.87 21.82 18.29
CA SER A 301 -11.06 21.00 18.48
C SER A 301 -11.12 19.87 17.49
N THR A 302 -11.46 18.66 17.94
CA THR A 302 -11.60 17.48 17.09
C THR A 302 -12.69 17.69 16.04
N LEU A 303 -12.37 17.39 14.79
CA LEU A 303 -13.28 17.41 13.66
C LEU A 303 -13.79 16.01 13.31
N ILE A 304 -12.88 15.03 13.30
CA ILE A 304 -13.15 13.60 13.09
C ILE A 304 -12.37 12.83 14.14
N SER A 305 -13.01 11.82 14.71
CA SER A 305 -12.41 10.82 15.59
C SER A 305 -13.11 9.50 15.28
N THR A 306 -12.35 8.54 14.79
CA THR A 306 -12.84 7.20 14.47
C THR A 306 -11.83 6.22 15.05
N PRO A 307 -12.20 5.41 16.07
CA PRO A 307 -11.35 4.34 16.56
C PRO A 307 -11.11 3.32 15.45
N GLU A 308 -9.86 2.95 15.23
CA GLU A 308 -9.47 1.92 14.27
C GLU A 308 -8.93 0.70 15.00
N ASN A 309 -8.12 0.87 16.05
CA ASN A 309 -7.58 -0.19 16.94
C ASN A 309 -7.17 -1.44 16.16
N TRP A 310 -6.34 -1.26 15.14
CA TRP A 310 -5.91 -2.34 14.26
C TRP A 310 -4.97 -3.31 14.96
N ASP A 311 -4.99 -4.57 14.54
CA ASP A 311 -4.11 -5.61 15.02
C ASP A 311 -2.84 -5.70 14.16
N ASN A 312 -1.74 -6.18 14.77
CA ASN A 312 -0.53 -6.52 14.01
C ASN A 312 -0.80 -7.73 13.13
N THR A 313 -0.21 -7.74 11.94
CA THR A 313 -0.46 -8.79 10.95
C THR A 313 0.79 -9.58 10.58
N MET A 314 0.55 -10.83 10.18
CA MET A 314 1.55 -11.71 9.58
C MET A 314 1.16 -11.99 8.12
N ARG A 315 2.18 -12.02 7.27
CA ARG A 315 2.05 -12.50 5.90
C ARG A 315 3.00 -13.66 5.69
N TYR A 316 2.49 -14.75 5.15
CA TYR A 316 3.23 -15.97 4.84
C TYR A 316 3.18 -16.19 3.34
N SER A 317 4.31 -16.44 2.69
CA SER A 317 4.31 -16.78 1.27
C SER A 317 5.31 -17.87 0.93
N VAL A 318 4.97 -18.66 -0.09
CA VAL A 318 5.80 -19.72 -0.65
C VAL A 318 5.69 -19.69 -2.17
N ALA A 319 6.81 -19.93 -2.86
CA ALA A 319 6.82 -19.93 -4.31
C ALA A 319 7.88 -20.86 -4.89
N VAL A 320 7.69 -21.17 -6.16
CA VAL A 320 8.66 -21.91 -6.97
C VAL A 320 8.96 -21.14 -8.26
N ASN A 321 10.22 -21.16 -8.67
CA ASN A 321 10.64 -20.76 -10.01
C ASN A 321 11.00 -21.99 -10.81
N TYR A 322 10.61 -22.01 -12.08
CA TYR A 322 10.98 -23.02 -13.03
C TYR A 322 11.79 -22.40 -14.19
N HIS A 323 13.04 -22.77 -14.31
CA HIS A 323 13.91 -22.38 -15.42
C HIS A 323 13.58 -23.24 -16.65
N TYR A 324 12.59 -22.75 -17.45
CA TYR A 324 12.13 -23.46 -18.64
C TYR A 324 13.23 -23.55 -19.71
N SER A 325 13.97 -22.45 -19.88
CA SER A 325 15.16 -22.36 -20.72
C SER A 325 16.13 -21.33 -20.14
N ASP A 326 17.30 -21.14 -20.76
CA ASP A 326 18.28 -20.12 -20.37
C ASP A 326 17.72 -18.67 -20.43
N THR A 327 16.65 -18.47 -21.22
CA THR A 327 16.05 -17.15 -21.41
C THR A 327 14.66 -17.00 -20.81
N LEU A 328 13.99 -18.09 -20.40
CA LEU A 328 12.62 -18.05 -19.89
C LEU A 328 12.53 -18.73 -18.52
N LYS A 329 12.10 -17.96 -17.54
CA LYS A 329 11.78 -18.39 -16.17
C LYS A 329 10.27 -18.24 -15.94
N LEU A 330 9.62 -19.29 -15.45
CA LEU A 330 8.23 -19.28 -15.02
C LEU A 330 8.18 -19.22 -13.49
N ARG A 331 7.14 -18.60 -12.93
CA ARG A 331 6.96 -18.41 -11.49
C ARG A 331 5.54 -18.80 -11.08
N ALA A 332 5.41 -19.39 -9.90
CA ALA A 332 4.13 -19.61 -9.25
C ALA A 332 4.30 -19.40 -7.74
N GLY A 333 3.35 -18.71 -7.12
CA GLY A 333 3.40 -18.38 -5.70
C GLY A 333 2.03 -18.35 -5.04
N LEU A 334 2.03 -18.63 -3.75
CA LEU A 334 0.88 -18.56 -2.86
C LEU A 334 1.25 -17.69 -1.67
N ALA A 335 0.27 -16.91 -1.16
CA ALA A 335 0.43 -16.23 0.10
C ALA A 335 -0.88 -16.24 0.91
N TYR A 336 -0.73 -16.13 2.22
CA TYR A 336 -1.77 -15.78 3.17
C TYR A 336 -1.35 -14.50 3.88
N ASP A 337 -2.22 -13.51 3.88
CA ASP A 337 -1.96 -12.16 4.37
C ASP A 337 -3.11 -11.77 5.30
N GLU A 338 -2.81 -11.63 6.60
CA GLU A 338 -3.80 -11.33 7.63
C GLU A 338 -4.33 -9.91 7.49
N GLY A 339 -5.64 -9.72 7.63
CA GLY A 339 -6.28 -8.40 7.69
C GLY A 339 -5.98 -7.69 9.02
N ALA A 340 -5.75 -6.38 8.95
CA ALA A 340 -5.45 -5.60 10.14
C ALA A 340 -6.70 -5.14 10.92
N ALA A 341 -7.82 -4.92 10.21
CA ALA A 341 -9.04 -4.40 10.79
C ALA A 341 -9.91 -5.53 11.37
N SER A 342 -10.09 -5.57 12.69
CA SER A 342 -11.05 -6.48 13.32
C SER A 342 -12.49 -6.09 12.99
N THR A 343 -13.43 -7.04 13.01
CA THR A 343 -14.86 -6.79 12.73
C THR A 343 -15.46 -5.71 13.64
N ALA A 344 -14.97 -5.59 14.88
CA ALA A 344 -15.47 -4.60 15.84
C ALA A 344 -15.10 -3.14 15.48
N PHE A 345 -14.00 -2.94 14.73
CA PHE A 345 -13.47 -1.64 14.36
C PHE A 345 -13.41 -1.42 12.85
N ARG A 346 -13.90 -2.37 12.05
CA ARG A 346 -13.95 -2.24 10.60
C ARG A 346 -14.87 -1.11 10.19
N THR A 347 -14.33 -0.18 9.40
CA THR A 347 -15.06 0.99 8.91
C THR A 347 -15.32 0.89 7.41
N VAL A 348 -16.30 1.63 6.93
CA VAL A 348 -16.60 1.75 5.49
C VAL A 348 -15.43 2.33 4.68
N ARG A 349 -14.48 2.98 5.35
CA ARG A 349 -13.34 3.62 4.70
C ARG A 349 -12.28 2.63 4.28
N ILE A 350 -12.11 1.56 5.07
CA ILE A 350 -11.11 0.51 4.84
C ILE A 350 -11.75 -0.83 5.22
N PRO A 351 -12.54 -1.43 4.31
CA PRO A 351 -13.15 -2.75 4.54
C PRO A 351 -12.11 -3.86 4.34
N ASP A 352 -11.13 -3.94 5.24
CA ASP A 352 -10.01 -4.88 5.20
C ASP A 352 -10.36 -6.21 5.87
N ASN A 353 -9.85 -7.33 5.33
CA ASN A 353 -9.88 -8.66 5.91
C ASN A 353 -8.73 -9.53 5.38
N ASP A 354 -8.62 -10.78 5.85
CA ASP A 354 -7.63 -11.77 5.42
C ASP A 354 -7.67 -12.03 3.92
N ARG A 355 -6.50 -12.27 3.33
CA ARG A 355 -6.34 -12.47 1.88
C ARG A 355 -5.54 -13.72 1.58
N LYS A 356 -6.00 -14.46 0.59
CA LYS A 356 -5.27 -15.59 0.00
C LYS A 356 -4.86 -15.21 -1.41
N TRP A 357 -3.56 -15.29 -1.69
CA TRP A 357 -2.98 -14.92 -2.97
C TRP A 357 -2.72 -16.15 -3.81
N LEU A 358 -3.07 -16.09 -5.08
CA LEU A 358 -2.65 -17.03 -6.11
C LEU A 358 -1.94 -16.22 -7.20
N SER A 359 -0.65 -16.48 -7.39
CA SER A 359 0.20 -15.69 -8.29
C SER A 359 0.90 -16.55 -9.32
N PHE A 360 1.05 -16.00 -10.52
CA PHE A 360 1.82 -16.57 -11.63
C PHE A 360 2.66 -15.49 -12.30
N GLY A 361 3.77 -15.88 -12.90
CA GLY A 361 4.61 -14.93 -13.62
C GLY A 361 5.57 -15.58 -14.59
N ALA A 362 6.15 -14.74 -15.42
CA ALA A 362 7.21 -15.13 -16.35
C ALA A 362 8.27 -14.02 -16.44
N GLY A 363 9.52 -14.41 -16.54
CA GLY A 363 10.65 -13.53 -16.82
C GLY A 363 11.36 -13.97 -18.08
N TRP A 364 11.48 -13.07 -19.05
CA TRP A 364 12.10 -13.33 -20.34
C TRP A 364 13.33 -12.45 -20.56
N GLN A 365 14.49 -13.08 -20.74
CA GLN A 365 15.72 -12.42 -21.16
C GLN A 365 15.63 -12.11 -22.66
N VAL A 366 15.26 -10.86 -22.99
CA VAL A 366 15.02 -10.40 -24.36
C VAL A 366 16.33 -10.19 -25.11
N THR A 367 17.32 -9.60 -24.42
CA THR A 367 18.71 -9.46 -24.88
C THR A 367 19.66 -9.78 -23.73
N PRO A 368 20.97 -9.93 -23.97
CA PRO A 368 21.93 -10.15 -22.85
C PRO A 368 21.87 -9.09 -21.74
N SER A 369 21.43 -7.87 -22.06
CA SER A 369 21.35 -6.76 -21.10
C SER A 369 19.92 -6.40 -20.68
N THR A 370 18.88 -6.95 -21.32
CA THR A 370 17.50 -6.53 -21.04
C THR A 370 16.59 -7.71 -20.76
N LYS A 371 15.93 -7.68 -19.61
CA LYS A 371 14.94 -8.65 -19.16
C LYS A 371 13.57 -7.98 -19.04
N PHE A 372 12.53 -8.69 -19.43
CA PHE A 372 11.14 -8.32 -19.22
C PHE A 372 10.47 -9.32 -18.27
N ASP A 373 9.76 -8.85 -17.27
CA ASP A 373 8.97 -9.67 -16.37
C ASP A 373 7.49 -9.27 -16.45
N ILE A 374 6.61 -10.27 -16.36
CA ILE A 374 5.18 -10.11 -16.22
C ILE A 374 4.70 -10.97 -15.05
N GLY A 375 3.80 -10.44 -14.24
CA GLY A 375 3.19 -11.17 -13.15
C GLY A 375 1.70 -10.88 -13.07
N TYR A 376 0.93 -11.87 -12.65
CA TYR A 376 -0.48 -11.75 -12.33
C TYR A 376 -0.74 -12.37 -10.95
N ALA A 377 -1.58 -11.73 -10.17
CA ALA A 377 -2.08 -12.29 -8.93
C ALA A 377 -3.58 -12.05 -8.80
N HIS A 378 -4.30 -13.04 -8.28
CA HIS A 378 -5.66 -12.91 -7.80
C HIS A 378 -5.67 -13.07 -6.28
N LEU A 379 -6.28 -12.11 -5.60
CA LEU A 379 -6.44 -12.08 -4.16
C LEU A 379 -7.90 -12.39 -3.81
N PHE A 380 -8.11 -13.52 -3.17
CA PHE A 380 -9.37 -13.88 -2.55
C PHE A 380 -9.42 -13.22 -1.17
N ILE A 381 -10.36 -12.30 -0.95
CA ILE A 381 -10.58 -11.68 0.37
C ILE A 381 -11.63 -12.50 1.10
N SER A 382 -11.41 -12.77 2.38
CA SER A 382 -12.37 -13.48 3.22
C SER A 382 -13.64 -12.65 3.43
N ASP A 383 -14.76 -13.30 3.73
CA ASP A 383 -16.04 -12.66 4.03
C ASP A 383 -15.86 -11.50 5.00
N THR A 384 -16.28 -10.30 4.60
CA THR A 384 -15.93 -9.06 5.27
C THR A 384 -17.15 -8.41 5.88
N ASP A 385 -17.56 -8.95 7.05
CA ASP A 385 -18.66 -8.39 7.85
C ASP A 385 -18.32 -6.99 8.37
N ILE A 386 -19.31 -6.11 8.36
CA ILE A 386 -19.24 -4.78 8.98
C ILE A 386 -20.48 -4.51 9.82
N ASP A 387 -20.27 -3.90 10.99
CA ASP A 387 -21.33 -3.38 11.87
C ASP A 387 -20.89 -2.04 12.48
N ASP A 388 -20.73 -1.02 11.63
CA ASP A 388 -20.29 0.31 12.05
C ASP A 388 -21.49 1.14 12.54
N ASN A 389 -21.69 1.13 13.85
CA ASN A 389 -22.83 1.78 14.50
C ASN A 389 -22.47 3.21 14.99
N GLN A 390 -22.85 4.20 14.19
CA GLN A 390 -22.71 5.63 14.51
C GLN A 390 -24.06 6.33 14.64
N LEU A 391 -25.06 5.65 15.22
CA LEU A 391 -26.41 6.21 15.47
C LEU A 391 -26.40 7.33 16.52
N ALA A 392 -25.53 7.22 17.52
CA ALA A 392 -25.39 8.27 18.53
C ALA A 392 -24.69 9.50 17.94
N PRO A 393 -25.09 10.72 18.32
CA PRO A 393 -24.35 11.93 17.98
C PRO A 393 -22.92 11.88 18.50
N VAL A 394 -21.95 12.13 17.61
CA VAL A 394 -20.55 12.29 17.97
C VAL A 394 -20.13 13.70 17.60
N ALA A 395 -19.60 14.46 18.56
CA ALA A 395 -19.14 15.82 18.30
C ALA A 395 -18.17 15.89 17.10
N PRO A 396 -18.27 16.89 16.22
CA PRO A 396 -19.16 18.06 16.29
C PRO A 396 -20.55 17.87 15.67
N SER A 397 -20.93 16.65 15.24
CA SER A 397 -22.23 16.42 14.63
C SER A 397 -23.34 16.38 15.69
N PRO A 398 -24.42 17.18 15.55
CA PRO A 398 -25.55 17.15 16.47
C PRO A 398 -26.48 15.94 16.24
N VAL A 399 -26.23 15.16 15.19
CA VAL A 399 -27.02 13.98 14.80
C VAL A 399 -26.09 12.84 14.45
N GLY A 400 -26.53 11.61 14.64
CA GLY A 400 -25.78 10.42 14.27
C GLY A 400 -25.58 10.27 12.75
N LYS A 401 -24.63 9.42 12.37
CA LYS A 401 -24.30 9.10 10.97
C LYS A 401 -24.99 7.84 10.45
N GLY A 402 -25.88 7.21 11.28
CA GLY A 402 -26.51 5.96 10.95
C GLY A 402 -25.71 4.74 11.40
N ARG A 403 -26.16 3.55 10.99
CA ARG A 403 -25.46 2.28 11.18
C ARG A 403 -25.30 1.62 9.81
N VAL A 404 -24.10 1.25 9.45
CA VAL A 404 -23.81 0.42 8.29
C VAL A 404 -23.60 -1.01 8.78
N LYS A 405 -24.50 -1.92 8.39
CA LYS A 405 -24.43 -3.32 8.76
C LYS A 405 -24.64 -4.18 7.52
N GLY A 406 -23.74 -5.11 7.27
CA GLY A 406 -23.78 -5.99 6.12
C GLY A 406 -22.44 -6.64 5.87
N GLU A 407 -22.17 -7.00 4.63
CA GLU A 407 -21.00 -7.73 4.19
C GLU A 407 -20.43 -7.11 2.91
N TYR A 408 -19.10 -7.15 2.75
CA TYR A 408 -18.44 -6.83 1.48
C TYR A 408 -18.05 -8.11 0.75
N ASP A 409 -18.47 -8.23 -0.50
CA ASP A 409 -17.89 -9.14 -1.48
C ASP A 409 -16.67 -8.45 -2.12
N ALA A 410 -15.49 -8.97 -1.83
CA ALA A 410 -14.25 -8.29 -2.19
C ALA A 410 -13.20 -9.24 -2.79
N SER A 411 -12.49 -8.74 -3.79
CA SER A 411 -11.36 -9.42 -4.43
C SER A 411 -10.43 -8.39 -5.07
N VAL A 412 -9.20 -8.80 -5.42
CA VAL A 412 -8.26 -7.92 -6.14
C VAL A 412 -7.57 -8.69 -7.25
N ASP A 413 -7.58 -8.13 -8.46
CA ASP A 413 -6.77 -8.59 -9.58
C ASP A 413 -5.57 -7.66 -9.78
N ILE A 414 -4.36 -8.21 -9.88
CA ILE A 414 -3.13 -7.44 -10.05
C ILE A 414 -2.39 -7.94 -11.28
N LEU A 415 -2.07 -7.03 -12.20
CA LEU A 415 -1.17 -7.28 -13.32
C LEU A 415 0.07 -6.39 -13.17
N SER A 416 1.26 -6.98 -13.22
CA SER A 416 2.52 -6.25 -13.14
C SER A 416 3.39 -6.51 -14.36
N MET A 417 4.07 -5.46 -14.81
CA MET A 417 5.06 -5.50 -15.87
C MET A 417 6.34 -4.83 -15.38
N GLN A 418 7.49 -5.38 -15.75
CA GLN A 418 8.78 -4.84 -15.37
C GLN A 418 9.79 -4.97 -16.49
N VAL A 419 10.60 -3.95 -16.66
CA VAL A 419 11.81 -3.97 -17.49
C VAL A 419 13.02 -3.80 -16.60
N THR A 420 14.00 -4.68 -16.76
CA THR A 420 15.30 -4.62 -16.11
C THR A 420 16.38 -4.46 -17.17
N HIS A 421 17.26 -3.45 -17.04
CA HIS A 421 18.35 -3.20 -17.97
C HIS A 421 19.68 -3.11 -17.25
N ASN A 422 20.66 -3.89 -17.72
CA ASN A 422 22.07 -3.87 -17.29
C ASN A 422 22.90 -3.03 -18.27
N PHE A 423 23.72 -2.14 -17.74
CA PHE A 423 24.59 -1.24 -18.52
C PHE A 423 26.00 -1.79 -18.67
#